data_145fb0edb12069cdb24ba2075cd3341e
#
_entry.id   145fb0edb12069cdb24ba2075cd3341e
#
_cell.length_a   1.000
_cell.length_b   1.000
_cell.length_c   1.000
_cell.angle_alpha   90.00
_cell.angle_beta   90.00
_cell.angle_gamma   90.00
#
_symmetry.space_group_name_H-M   'P 1'
#
loop_
_entity.id
_entity.type
_entity.pdbx_description
1 polymer ?
#
loop_
_entity_poly.entity_id
_entity_poly.type
_entity_poly.pdbx_seq_one_letter_code
_entity_poly.pdbx_strand_id
1 'polypeptide(L)'
;MDSILTSVKRLLGIQEEYEHFDPEIIMHINDALMTLTQLGIGPPDGFFIEDSSSVWTDFVPDNVWYFGSLPTYVYQKVKLVFDIPTSSAAIEAINQKIAELEWRLQVAAETNPAT
;
A
#
# COMPACT_ATOMS: atom_id res chain seq x y z
N MET A 1 14.88 3.69 -7.32
CA MET A 1 13.81 3.03 -6.57
C MET A 1 12.62 3.97 -6.43
N ASP A 2 11.43 3.47 -6.67
CA ASP A 2 10.24 4.32 -6.70
C ASP A 2 9.81 4.77 -5.32
N SER A 3 9.35 6.02 -5.23
CA SER A 3 8.73 6.51 -4.02
C SER A 3 7.38 5.82 -3.83
N ILE A 4 6.97 5.71 -2.57
CA ILE A 4 5.69 5.10 -2.23
C ILE A 4 4.55 5.92 -2.85
N LEU A 5 4.57 7.24 -2.66
CA LEU A 5 3.55 8.12 -3.22
C LEU A 5 3.51 8.05 -4.74
N THR A 6 4.66 8.15 -5.39
CA THR A 6 4.74 8.15 -6.85
C THR A 6 4.24 6.82 -7.42
N SER A 7 4.59 5.70 -6.80
CA SER A 7 4.13 4.38 -7.23
C SER A 7 2.61 4.28 -7.21
N VAL A 8 1.99 4.72 -6.12
CA VAL A 8 0.54 4.65 -5.97
C VAL A 8 -0.15 5.57 -6.97
N LYS A 9 0.36 6.79 -7.14
CA LYS A 9 -0.18 7.73 -8.13
C LYS A 9 -0.14 7.14 -9.53
N ARG A 10 0.98 6.51 -9.88
CA ARG A 10 1.13 5.89 -11.22
C ARG A 10 0.08 4.82 -11.44
N LEU A 11 -0.14 3.96 -10.44
CA LEU A 11 -1.15 2.91 -10.55
C LEU A 11 -2.58 3.47 -10.61
N LEU A 12 -2.81 4.63 -9.99
CA LEU A 12 -4.11 5.31 -10.07
C LEU A 12 -4.30 6.06 -11.39
N GLY A 13 -3.26 6.16 -12.21
CA GLY A 13 -3.35 6.92 -13.46
C GLY A 13 -3.15 8.42 -13.30
N ILE A 14 -2.56 8.84 -12.18
CA ILE A 14 -2.31 10.25 -11.89
C ILE A 14 -0.86 10.57 -12.23
N GLN A 15 -0.64 11.66 -12.97
CA GLN A 15 0.72 12.09 -13.30
C GLN A 15 1.46 12.54 -12.05
N GLU A 16 2.75 12.24 -12.01
CA GLU A 16 3.59 12.56 -10.86
C GLU A 16 3.58 14.05 -10.53
N GLU A 17 3.55 14.91 -11.57
CA GLU A 17 3.60 16.35 -11.41
C GLU A 17 2.28 16.95 -10.91
N TYR A 18 1.18 16.20 -10.97
CA TYR A 18 -0.12 16.69 -10.54
C TYR A 18 -0.27 16.44 -9.04
N GLU A 19 -0.17 17.50 -8.26
CA GLU A 19 -0.07 17.39 -6.79
C GLU A 19 -1.36 17.75 -6.06
N HIS A 20 -2.42 18.06 -6.80
CA HIS A 20 -3.66 18.52 -6.18
C HIS A 20 -4.23 17.52 -5.16
N PHE A 21 -4.16 16.24 -5.45
CA PHE A 21 -4.72 15.19 -4.58
C PHE A 21 -3.68 14.56 -3.65
N ASP A 22 -2.43 15.03 -3.68
CA ASP A 22 -1.38 14.38 -2.89
C ASP A 22 -1.72 14.29 -1.40
N PRO A 23 -2.22 15.34 -0.72
CA PRO A 23 -2.54 15.22 0.70
C PRO A 23 -3.56 14.14 0.99
N GLU A 24 -4.59 14.01 0.16
CA GLU A 24 -5.62 12.99 0.35
C GLU A 24 -5.06 11.60 0.08
N ILE A 25 -4.28 11.45 -0.99
CA ILE A 25 -3.68 10.16 -1.34
C ILE A 25 -2.73 9.71 -0.24
N ILE A 26 -1.92 10.64 0.30
CA ILE A 26 -1.00 10.33 1.41
C ILE A 26 -1.76 9.83 2.62
N MET A 27 -2.89 10.44 2.95
CA MET A 27 -3.70 10.02 4.08
C MET A 27 -4.17 8.57 3.89
N HIS A 28 -4.64 8.24 2.71
CA HIS A 28 -5.11 6.87 2.43
C HIS A 28 -3.95 5.86 2.39
N ILE A 29 -2.80 6.28 1.88
CA ILE A 29 -1.61 5.43 1.90
C ILE A 29 -1.23 5.11 3.34
N ASN A 30 -1.21 6.12 4.20
CA ASN A 30 -0.83 5.92 5.61
C ASN A 30 -1.81 5.00 6.33
N ASP A 31 -3.10 5.05 6.00
CA ASP A 31 -4.08 4.10 6.55
C ASP A 31 -3.74 2.67 6.13
N ALA A 32 -3.37 2.47 4.87
CA ALA A 32 -3.00 1.14 4.38
C ALA A 32 -1.71 0.65 5.06
N LEU A 33 -0.74 1.54 5.24
CA LEU A 33 0.51 1.19 5.91
C LEU A 33 0.26 0.82 7.37
N MET A 34 -0.68 1.50 8.03
CA MET A 34 -1.05 1.16 9.40
C MET A 34 -1.64 -0.25 9.47
N THR A 35 -2.50 -0.61 8.54
CA THR A 35 -3.05 -1.96 8.49
C THR A 35 -1.93 -2.99 8.33
N LEU A 36 -0.96 -2.71 7.45
CA LEU A 36 0.18 -3.61 7.28
C LEU A 36 0.99 -3.75 8.57
N THR A 37 1.17 -2.66 9.29
CA THR A 37 1.86 -2.72 10.58
C THR A 37 1.11 -3.63 11.57
N GLN A 38 -0.21 -3.56 11.58
CA GLN A 38 -1.03 -4.43 12.43
C GLN A 38 -0.92 -5.89 12.03
N LEU A 39 -0.64 -6.16 10.76
CA LEU A 39 -0.43 -7.53 10.30
C LEU A 39 0.98 -8.05 10.56
N GLY A 40 1.86 -7.21 11.10
CA GLY A 40 3.23 -7.59 11.38
C GLY A 40 4.23 -7.24 10.28
N ILE A 41 3.85 -6.37 9.35
CA ILE A 41 4.69 -5.97 8.23
C ILE A 41 5.26 -4.58 8.51
N GLY A 42 6.58 -4.43 8.31
CA GLY A 42 7.25 -3.15 8.50
C GLY A 42 7.66 -2.89 9.94
N PRO A 43 8.10 -1.67 10.25
CA PRO A 43 8.57 -1.35 11.60
C PRO A 43 7.46 -1.51 12.63
N PRO A 44 7.75 -2.12 13.80
CA PRO A 44 6.70 -2.37 14.82
C PRO A 44 6.05 -1.11 15.34
N ASP A 45 6.76 0.01 15.33
CA ASP A 45 6.24 1.29 15.82
C ASP A 45 5.40 2.04 14.78
N GLY A 46 5.25 1.46 13.59
CA GLY A 46 4.50 2.09 12.51
C GLY A 46 5.38 2.83 11.54
N PHE A 47 4.80 3.18 10.38
CA PHE A 47 5.53 3.87 9.34
C PHE A 47 4.55 4.76 8.57
N PHE A 48 4.93 6.01 8.36
CA PHE A 48 4.10 7.00 7.66
C PHE A 48 4.92 7.71 6.61
N ILE A 49 4.27 8.17 5.55
CA ILE A 49 4.91 9.04 4.57
C ILE A 49 4.33 10.44 4.71
N GLU A 50 5.14 11.45 4.32
CA GLU A 50 4.71 12.85 4.33
C GLU A 50 4.72 13.44 2.94
N ASP A 51 5.55 12.89 2.04
CA ASP A 51 5.71 13.38 0.69
C ASP A 51 6.27 12.25 -0.19
N SER A 52 6.80 12.62 -1.35
CA SER A 52 7.34 11.65 -2.30
C SER A 52 8.76 11.18 -1.99
N SER A 53 9.34 11.61 -0.88
CA SER A 53 10.72 11.25 -0.57
C SER A 53 10.89 9.83 -0.01
N SER A 54 9.84 9.26 0.61
CA SER A 54 9.92 7.91 1.18
C SER A 54 9.80 6.86 0.09
N VAL A 55 10.65 5.85 0.15
CA VAL A 55 10.65 4.74 -0.81
C VAL A 55 10.27 3.43 -0.09
N TRP A 56 9.94 2.41 -0.88
CA TRP A 56 9.47 1.15 -0.30
C TRP A 56 10.50 0.47 0.61
N THR A 57 11.79 0.65 0.33
CA THR A 57 12.83 0.07 1.18
C THR A 57 12.97 0.78 2.52
N ASP A 58 12.37 1.96 2.67
CA ASP A 58 12.27 2.60 3.98
C ASP A 58 11.25 1.87 4.86
N PHE A 59 10.30 1.19 4.25
CA PHE A 59 9.25 0.47 4.96
C PHE A 59 9.67 -0.97 5.30
N VAL A 60 10.15 -1.73 4.31
CA VAL A 60 10.67 -3.09 4.52
C VAL A 60 11.88 -3.31 3.62
N PRO A 61 12.79 -4.25 3.97
CA PRO A 61 13.89 -4.59 3.08
C PRO A 61 13.39 -5.19 1.78
N ASP A 62 14.11 -4.97 0.68
CA ASP A 62 13.68 -5.46 -0.63
C ASP A 62 13.96 -6.95 -0.84
N ASN A 63 14.63 -7.60 0.11
CA ASN A 63 14.93 -9.02 0.02
C ASN A 63 13.84 -9.92 0.61
N VAL A 64 12.78 -9.35 1.18
CA VAL A 64 11.66 -10.18 1.64
C VAL A 64 10.83 -10.60 0.42
N TRP A 65 10.40 -11.86 0.40
CA TRP A 65 9.76 -12.42 -0.79
C TRP A 65 8.44 -11.74 -1.14
N TYR A 66 7.78 -11.15 -0.16
CA TYR A 66 6.49 -10.47 -0.39
C TYR A 66 6.63 -8.99 -0.77
N PHE A 67 7.86 -8.52 -0.95
CA PHE A 67 8.11 -7.10 -1.23
C PHE A 67 7.29 -6.58 -2.42
N GLY A 68 7.22 -7.38 -3.49
CA GLY A 68 6.53 -6.97 -4.71
C GLY A 68 5.02 -6.84 -4.56
N SER A 69 4.43 -7.44 -3.52
CA SER A 69 2.99 -7.36 -3.28
C SER A 69 2.57 -6.09 -2.57
N LEU A 70 3.51 -5.37 -1.95
CA LEU A 70 3.17 -4.21 -1.14
C LEU A 70 2.59 -3.06 -1.94
N PRO A 71 3.17 -2.66 -3.09
CA PRO A 71 2.56 -1.59 -3.89
C PRO A 71 1.15 -1.94 -4.35
N THR A 72 0.93 -3.20 -4.75
CA THR A 72 -0.39 -3.65 -5.19
C THR A 72 -1.40 -3.54 -4.05
N TYR A 73 -1.03 -3.99 -2.86
CA TYR A 73 -1.93 -3.92 -1.71
C TYR A 73 -2.30 -2.47 -1.37
N VAL A 74 -1.30 -1.60 -1.26
CA VAL A 74 -1.54 -0.20 -0.91
C VAL A 74 -2.40 0.48 -1.98
N TYR A 75 -2.09 0.23 -3.26
CA TYR A 75 -2.88 0.78 -4.36
C TYR A 75 -4.35 0.33 -4.28
N GLN A 76 -4.61 -0.96 -4.03
CA GLN A 76 -5.98 -1.46 -3.96
C GLN A 76 -6.76 -0.80 -2.83
N LYS A 77 -6.13 -0.62 -1.68
CA LYS A 77 -6.76 0.05 -0.55
C LYS A 77 -7.09 1.50 -0.86
N VAL A 78 -6.15 2.21 -1.48
CA VAL A 78 -6.35 3.61 -1.83
C VAL A 78 -7.45 3.75 -2.89
N LYS A 79 -7.46 2.87 -3.89
CA LYS A 79 -8.46 2.93 -4.96
C LYS A 79 -9.89 2.82 -4.42
N LEU A 80 -10.12 1.98 -3.41
CA LEU A 80 -11.46 1.80 -2.86
C LEU A 80 -12.04 3.04 -2.21
N VAL A 81 -11.18 3.97 -1.75
CA VAL A 81 -11.65 5.17 -1.05
C VAL A 81 -11.42 6.44 -1.86
N PHE A 82 -10.45 6.44 -2.77
CA PHE A 82 -10.11 7.63 -3.55
C PHE A 82 -10.71 7.60 -4.96
N ASP A 83 -10.70 6.44 -5.60
CA ASP A 83 -11.14 6.30 -7.00
C ASP A 83 -12.02 5.07 -7.11
N ILE A 84 -13.18 5.14 -6.44
CA ILE A 84 -14.07 3.99 -6.28
C ILE A 84 -14.64 3.57 -7.64
N PRO A 85 -14.53 2.28 -8.03
CA PRO A 85 -15.16 1.80 -9.25
C PRO A 85 -16.68 1.96 -9.18
N THR A 86 -17.31 2.14 -10.34
CA THR A 86 -18.77 2.31 -10.42
C THR A 86 -19.51 0.98 -10.40
N SER A 87 -18.83 -0.12 -10.72
CA SER A 87 -19.43 -1.44 -10.78
C SER A 87 -19.29 -2.15 -9.44
N SER A 88 -20.40 -2.70 -8.92
CA SER A 88 -20.35 -3.46 -7.68
C SER A 88 -19.52 -4.72 -7.84
N ALA A 89 -19.50 -5.32 -9.04
CA ALA A 89 -18.65 -6.48 -9.30
C ALA A 89 -17.18 -6.13 -9.22
N ALA A 90 -16.79 -4.94 -9.71
CA ALA A 90 -15.40 -4.50 -9.63
C ALA A 90 -15.01 -4.22 -8.17
N ILE A 91 -15.89 -3.60 -7.40
CA ILE A 91 -15.64 -3.33 -5.98
C ILE A 91 -15.45 -4.65 -5.23
N GLU A 92 -16.31 -5.63 -5.48
CA GLU A 92 -16.21 -6.93 -4.83
C GLU A 92 -14.89 -7.63 -5.19
N ALA A 93 -14.48 -7.56 -6.46
CA ALA A 93 -13.23 -8.17 -6.91
C ALA A 93 -12.04 -7.55 -6.19
N ILE A 94 -12.04 -6.22 -6.03
CA ILE A 94 -10.96 -5.53 -5.30
C ILE A 94 -10.96 -5.95 -3.83
N ASN A 95 -12.14 -6.02 -3.19
CA ASN A 95 -12.23 -6.45 -1.80
C ASN A 95 -11.71 -7.87 -1.61
N GLN A 96 -12.02 -8.78 -2.53
CA GLN A 96 -11.51 -10.13 -2.48
C GLN A 96 -9.98 -10.17 -2.62
N LYS A 97 -9.44 -9.35 -3.52
CA LYS A 97 -7.99 -9.27 -3.71
C LYS A 97 -7.30 -8.73 -2.47
N ILE A 98 -7.88 -7.70 -1.85
CA ILE A 98 -7.34 -7.14 -0.62
C ILE A 98 -7.33 -8.20 0.49
N ALA A 99 -8.44 -8.92 0.67
CA ALA A 99 -8.53 -9.95 1.69
C ALA A 99 -7.50 -11.06 1.47
N GLU A 100 -7.31 -11.48 0.22
CA GLU A 100 -6.32 -12.48 -0.13
C GLU A 100 -4.90 -12.00 0.19
N LEU A 101 -4.59 -10.75 -0.17
CA LEU A 101 -3.27 -10.20 0.10
C LEU A 101 -3.03 -10.04 1.60
N GLU A 102 -4.04 -9.62 2.36
CA GLU A 102 -3.91 -9.47 3.81
C GLU A 102 -3.62 -10.82 4.45
N TRP A 103 -4.32 -11.87 4.02
CA TRP A 103 -4.07 -13.20 4.54
C TRP A 103 -2.65 -13.66 4.22
N ARG A 104 -2.21 -13.49 2.98
CA ARG A 104 -0.87 -13.90 2.56
C ARG A 104 0.22 -13.14 3.30
N LEU A 105 0.03 -11.84 3.47
CA LEU A 105 1.01 -11.01 4.17
C LEU A 105 1.06 -11.34 5.66
N GLN A 106 -0.08 -11.62 6.27
CA GLN A 106 -0.12 -12.00 7.66
C GLN A 106 0.61 -13.33 7.88
N VAL A 107 0.37 -14.30 7.01
CA VAL A 107 1.06 -15.59 7.09
C VAL A 107 2.56 -15.40 6.90
N ALA A 108 2.96 -14.55 5.96
CA ALA A 108 4.38 -14.28 5.72
C ALA A 108 5.04 -13.68 6.95
N ALA A 109 4.35 -12.74 7.62
CA ALA A 109 4.89 -12.10 8.82
C ALA A 109 5.03 -13.10 9.97
N GLU A 110 4.10 -14.04 10.11
CA GLU A 110 4.15 -15.04 11.16
C GLU A 110 5.23 -16.08 10.94
N THR A 111 5.43 -16.49 9.68
CA THR A 111 6.36 -17.57 9.36
C THR A 111 7.78 -17.07 9.09
N ASN A 112 7.93 -15.79 8.79
CA ASN A 112 9.23 -15.21 8.47
C ASN A 112 9.26 -13.75 8.92
N PRO A 113 9.27 -13.49 10.24
CA PRO A 113 9.25 -12.11 10.74
C PRO A 113 10.43 -11.32 10.23
N ALA A 114 10.17 -10.17 9.62
CA ALA A 114 11.20 -9.28 9.10
C ALA A 114 11.67 -8.34 10.20
N THR A 115 12.37 -8.87 11.15
CA THR A 115 12.87 -8.07 12.27
C THR A 115 14.37 -7.87 12.20
#